data_033fceda80cd1c4edcbc6fa07ef0cdb4
#
_entry.id   033fceda80cd1c4edcbc6fa07ef0cdb4
#
_cell.length_a   1.000
_cell.length_b   1.000
_cell.length_c   1.000
_cell.angle_alpha   90.00
_cell.angle_beta   90.00
_cell.angle_gamma   90.00
#
_symmetry.space_group_name_H-M   'P 1'
#
loop_
_entity.id
_entity.type
_entity.pdbx_description
1 polymer ?
#
loop_
_entity_poly.entity_id
_entity_poly.type
_entity_poly.pdbx_seq_one_letter_code
_entity_poly.pdbx_strand_id
1 'polypeptide(L)'
;DLNKARERAHILEGLLKALDNIDEVISIIRASQNVQIAKQELMDRFELTDVQAQAIVDMRLRALTGLEREKLEAEYADLMEKIRKYEAILADRSLLLRVIREEILAIAEKYGDDRKTSIGYDVYDISTEDLIPRENTVITMTKLGYIKRMTVDNFRSQNRGGRGIKGMQTLEDDYIEELLMTTTHHYLMFFTNTGRVYRLKAYEIPEAGRTARGTAIINLLQLMPGECITAVIPLRKFEDGHYLMMATKNGLVKKTPIKEYANVRKNGLAAITLRDDDELIEVKITEVGGQAVLG
;
A
#
# COMPACT_ATOMS: atom_id res chain seq x y z
N ASP A 1 23.39 29.79 -0.72
CA ASP A 1 23.41 31.20 -0.35
C ASP A 1 24.68 31.57 0.42
N LEU A 2 25.13 30.79 1.45
CA LEU A 2 26.38 31.08 2.21
C LEU A 2 27.60 31.21 1.29
N ASN A 3 27.82 30.28 0.37
CA ASN A 3 28.97 30.32 -0.55
C ASN A 3 28.94 31.56 -1.44
N LYS A 4 27.77 31.92 -1.99
CA LYS A 4 27.61 33.14 -2.79
C LYS A 4 27.92 34.40 -1.97
N ALA A 5 27.43 34.42 -0.72
CA ALA A 5 27.71 35.53 0.17
C ALA A 5 29.23 35.67 0.50
N ARG A 6 29.91 34.55 0.76
CA ARG A 6 31.35 34.51 0.99
C ARG A 6 32.13 34.94 -0.24
N GLU A 7 31.81 34.45 -1.42
CA GLU A 7 32.47 34.82 -2.67
C GLU A 7 32.32 36.33 -2.93
N ARG A 8 31.13 36.88 -2.72
CA ARG A 8 30.91 38.33 -2.90
C ARG A 8 31.62 39.15 -1.83
N ALA A 9 31.59 38.75 -0.56
CA ALA A 9 32.32 39.40 0.52
C ALA A 9 33.83 39.39 0.27
N HIS A 10 34.38 38.28 -0.22
CA HIS A 10 35.78 38.17 -0.59
C HIS A 10 36.19 39.19 -1.67
N ILE A 11 35.37 39.37 -2.70
CA ILE A 11 35.65 40.39 -3.72
C ILE A 11 35.60 41.80 -3.13
N LEU A 12 34.57 42.12 -2.32
CA LEU A 12 34.43 43.43 -1.69
C LEU A 12 35.59 43.75 -0.76
N GLU A 13 36.10 42.76 0.00
CA GLU A 13 37.28 42.90 0.84
C GLU A 13 38.49 43.34 0.03
N GLY A 14 38.74 42.73 -1.15
CA GLY A 14 39.79 43.12 -2.06
C GLY A 14 39.61 44.55 -2.61
N LEU A 15 38.36 44.91 -2.98
CA LEU A 15 38.07 46.27 -3.47
C LEU A 15 38.27 47.36 -2.40
N LEU A 16 37.84 47.09 -1.14
CA LEU A 16 38.04 48.01 -0.03
C LEU A 16 39.55 48.20 0.28
N LYS A 17 40.31 47.08 0.31
CA LYS A 17 41.78 47.15 0.47
C LYS A 17 42.45 47.94 -0.62
N ALA A 18 41.97 47.86 -1.87
CA ALA A 18 42.48 48.65 -2.97
C ALA A 18 42.11 50.14 -2.84
N LEU A 19 40.93 50.49 -2.36
CA LEU A 19 40.50 51.85 -2.11
C LEU A 19 41.26 52.54 -0.98
N ASP A 20 41.63 51.78 0.05
CA ASP A 20 42.48 52.26 1.15
C ASP A 20 43.91 52.64 0.67
N ASN A 21 44.40 52.01 -0.40
CA ASN A 21 45.70 52.20 -0.96
C ASN A 21 45.65 52.68 -2.44
N ILE A 22 44.68 53.51 -2.77
CA ILE A 22 44.31 53.79 -4.16
C ILE A 22 45.43 54.39 -4.98
N ASP A 23 46.26 55.28 -4.39
CA ASP A 23 47.36 55.94 -5.09
C ASP A 23 48.47 54.91 -5.48
N GLU A 24 48.76 53.96 -4.64
CA GLU A 24 49.68 52.87 -4.93
C GLU A 24 49.12 51.90 -5.98
N VAL A 25 47.86 51.55 -5.87
CA VAL A 25 47.13 50.70 -6.87
C VAL A 25 47.18 51.37 -8.26
N ILE A 26 46.85 52.66 -8.36
CA ILE A 26 46.93 53.41 -9.63
C ILE A 26 48.38 53.46 -10.15
N SER A 27 49.36 53.66 -9.31
CA SER A 27 50.74 53.67 -9.71
C SER A 27 51.20 52.33 -10.32
N ILE A 28 50.85 51.22 -9.68
CA ILE A 28 51.10 49.85 -10.18
C ILE A 28 50.43 49.61 -11.54
N ILE A 29 49.14 49.92 -11.66
CA ILE A 29 48.39 49.71 -12.91
C ILE A 29 49.00 50.55 -14.06
N ARG A 30 49.42 51.77 -13.79
CA ARG A 30 50.03 52.66 -14.81
C ARG A 30 51.46 52.23 -15.21
N ALA A 31 52.20 51.62 -14.31
CA ALA A 31 53.56 51.15 -14.58
C ALA A 31 53.56 49.82 -15.34
N SER A 32 52.52 49.01 -15.22
CA SER A 32 52.41 47.69 -15.83
C SER A 32 52.18 47.79 -17.35
N GLN A 33 52.86 46.92 -18.12
CA GLN A 33 52.73 46.88 -19.60
C GLN A 33 51.45 46.24 -20.08
N ASN A 34 50.81 45.38 -19.29
CA ASN A 34 49.55 44.71 -19.62
C ASN A 34 48.80 44.37 -18.34
N VAL A 35 47.51 43.97 -18.51
CA VAL A 35 46.58 43.66 -17.45
C VAL A 35 47.09 42.47 -16.58
N GLN A 36 47.71 41.48 -17.20
CA GLN A 36 48.22 40.29 -16.45
C GLN A 36 49.36 40.65 -15.52
N ILE A 37 50.29 41.49 -15.95
CA ILE A 37 51.38 42.00 -15.13
C ILE A 37 50.82 42.82 -13.97
N ALA A 38 49.87 43.75 -14.26
CA ALA A 38 49.20 44.55 -13.25
C ALA A 38 48.52 43.69 -12.18
N LYS A 39 47.79 42.63 -12.60
CA LYS A 39 47.20 41.69 -11.66
C LYS A 39 48.23 40.99 -10.77
N GLN A 40 49.30 40.49 -11.38
CA GLN A 40 50.35 39.78 -10.62
C GLN A 40 51.01 40.71 -9.60
N GLU A 41 51.36 41.92 -9.97
CA GLU A 41 51.97 42.92 -9.07
C GLU A 41 51.00 43.32 -7.93
N LEU A 42 49.69 43.47 -8.21
CA LEU A 42 48.68 43.72 -7.18
C LEU A 42 48.51 42.53 -6.23
N MET A 43 48.52 41.30 -6.77
CA MET A 43 48.48 40.08 -5.93
C MET A 43 49.67 39.99 -5.00
N ASP A 44 50.86 40.17 -5.53
CA ASP A 44 52.12 40.07 -4.77
C ASP A 44 52.25 41.19 -3.74
N ARG A 45 51.82 42.40 -4.07
CA ARG A 45 51.95 43.59 -3.20
C ARG A 45 50.93 43.61 -2.05
N PHE A 46 49.66 43.24 -2.37
CA PHE A 46 48.56 43.35 -1.43
C PHE A 46 48.04 41.99 -0.94
N GLU A 47 48.75 40.90 -1.23
CA GLU A 47 48.32 39.53 -0.89
C GLU A 47 46.86 39.24 -1.32
N LEU A 48 46.53 39.63 -2.56
CA LEU A 48 45.19 39.44 -3.12
C LEU A 48 45.10 38.14 -3.89
N THR A 49 43.87 37.63 -3.98
CA THR A 49 43.58 36.51 -4.88
C THR A 49 43.40 37.00 -6.32
N ASP A 50 43.53 36.10 -7.29
CA ASP A 50 43.36 36.42 -8.71
C ASP A 50 42.00 37.07 -8.98
N VAL A 51 40.93 36.59 -8.31
CA VAL A 51 39.57 37.13 -8.45
C VAL A 51 39.46 38.53 -7.90
N GLN A 52 40.12 38.82 -6.77
CA GLN A 52 40.16 40.19 -6.20
C GLN A 52 40.97 41.14 -7.08
N ALA A 53 42.11 40.71 -7.55
CA ALA A 53 42.95 41.51 -8.44
C ALA A 53 42.24 41.80 -9.77
N GLN A 54 41.52 40.83 -10.33
CA GLN A 54 40.70 41.06 -11.52
C GLN A 54 39.61 42.10 -11.27
N ALA A 55 38.89 42.00 -10.14
CA ALA A 55 37.85 42.97 -9.78
C ALA A 55 38.41 44.42 -9.61
N ILE A 56 39.62 44.53 -9.11
CA ILE A 56 40.33 45.85 -8.95
C ILE A 56 40.65 46.44 -10.33
N VAL A 57 41.24 45.64 -11.21
CA VAL A 57 41.59 46.13 -12.57
C VAL A 57 40.33 46.48 -13.38
N ASP A 58 39.25 45.79 -13.20
CA ASP A 58 37.96 46.06 -13.86
C ASP A 58 37.16 47.20 -13.21
N MET A 59 37.67 47.77 -12.11
CA MET A 59 36.98 48.81 -11.35
C MET A 59 36.86 50.11 -12.15
N ARG A 60 35.64 50.64 -12.20
CA ARG A 60 35.37 51.91 -12.91
C ARG A 60 35.85 53.12 -12.07
N LEU A 61 36.33 54.19 -12.74
CA LEU A 61 36.77 55.41 -12.08
C LEU A 61 35.74 56.00 -11.11
N ARG A 62 34.45 55.89 -11.38
CA ARG A 62 33.40 56.39 -10.48
C ARG A 62 33.43 55.69 -9.11
N ALA A 63 33.90 54.46 -9.03
CA ALA A 63 33.96 53.71 -7.79
C ALA A 63 34.99 54.29 -6.78
N LEU A 64 35.84 55.21 -7.27
CA LEU A 64 36.83 55.91 -6.42
C LEU A 64 36.21 57.09 -5.64
N THR A 65 34.93 57.39 -5.86
CA THR A 65 34.26 58.47 -5.11
C THR A 65 33.88 58.01 -3.70
N GLY A 66 33.95 58.93 -2.71
CA GLY A 66 33.60 58.62 -1.33
C GLY A 66 32.23 57.98 -1.13
N LEU A 67 31.24 58.46 -1.92
CA LEU A 67 29.89 57.92 -1.84
C LEU A 67 29.79 56.45 -2.29
N GLU A 68 30.54 56.04 -3.30
CA GLU A 68 30.57 54.62 -3.73
C GLU A 68 31.35 53.76 -2.77
N ARG A 69 32.39 54.29 -2.13
CA ARG A 69 33.13 53.61 -1.04
C ARG A 69 32.19 53.28 0.13
N GLU A 70 31.39 54.24 0.61
CA GLU A 70 30.42 54.03 1.69
C GLU A 70 29.41 52.95 1.32
N LYS A 71 28.99 52.85 0.05
CA LYS A 71 28.10 51.79 -0.41
C LYS A 71 28.75 50.40 -0.37
N LEU A 72 30.02 50.29 -0.77
CA LEU A 72 30.77 49.05 -0.72
C LEU A 72 31.00 48.57 0.75
N GLU A 73 31.31 49.50 1.65
CA GLU A 73 31.46 49.23 3.09
C GLU A 73 30.12 48.75 3.70
N ALA A 74 29.00 49.41 3.35
CA ALA A 74 27.68 48.98 3.80
C ALA A 74 27.29 47.58 3.24
N GLU A 75 27.55 47.35 1.94
CA GLU A 75 27.30 46.01 1.33
C GLU A 75 28.13 44.92 2.00
N TYR A 76 29.41 45.24 2.30
CA TYR A 76 30.29 44.28 3.00
C TYR A 76 29.79 43.97 4.41
N ALA A 77 29.39 45.00 5.17
CA ALA A 77 28.83 44.81 6.50
C ALA A 77 27.55 43.94 6.50
N ASP A 78 26.65 44.21 5.58
CA ASP A 78 25.41 43.42 5.40
C ASP A 78 25.71 41.96 5.04
N LEU A 79 26.69 41.73 4.16
CA LEU A 79 27.10 40.37 3.79
C LEU A 79 27.75 39.63 4.96
N MET A 80 28.59 40.30 5.75
CA MET A 80 29.22 39.70 6.94
C MET A 80 28.17 39.31 8.00
N GLU A 81 27.12 40.12 8.16
CA GLU A 81 25.99 39.76 9.03
C GLU A 81 25.25 38.53 8.54
N LYS A 82 24.95 38.50 7.23
CA LYS A 82 24.30 37.32 6.59
C LYS A 82 25.15 36.07 6.72
N ILE A 83 26.47 36.16 6.50
CA ILE A 83 27.38 35.03 6.62
C ILE A 83 27.37 34.50 8.06
N ARG A 84 27.49 35.36 9.06
CA ARG A 84 27.41 34.95 10.49
C ARG A 84 26.10 34.27 10.81
N LYS A 85 24.96 34.80 10.28
CA LYS A 85 23.66 34.19 10.46
C LYS A 85 23.55 32.79 9.82
N TYR A 86 24.04 32.63 8.60
CA TYR A 86 24.05 31.34 7.93
C TYR A 86 24.95 30.31 8.61
N GLU A 87 26.12 30.74 9.04
CA GLU A 87 27.07 29.90 9.80
C GLU A 87 26.45 29.42 11.12
N ALA A 88 25.81 30.32 11.88
CA ALA A 88 25.13 29.99 13.12
C ALA A 88 23.99 28.97 12.89
N ILE A 89 23.19 29.14 11.80
CA ILE A 89 22.14 28.20 11.46
C ILE A 89 22.69 26.82 11.11
N LEU A 90 23.82 26.77 10.39
CA LEU A 90 24.46 25.52 9.98
C LEU A 90 25.17 24.81 11.14
N ALA A 91 25.68 25.58 12.12
CA ALA A 91 26.37 25.05 13.29
C ALA A 91 25.43 24.48 14.35
N ASP A 92 24.20 25.03 14.47
CA ASP A 92 23.23 24.61 15.46
C ASP A 92 21.94 24.02 14.81
N ARG A 93 21.78 22.69 14.96
CA ARG A 93 20.61 21.97 14.45
C ARG A 93 19.29 22.49 15.04
N SER A 94 19.30 22.95 16.29
CA SER A 94 18.06 23.46 16.92
C SER A 94 17.65 24.79 16.30
N LEU A 95 18.60 25.64 15.97
CA LEU A 95 18.38 26.90 15.26
C LEU A 95 17.87 26.65 13.83
N LEU A 96 18.47 25.68 13.13
CA LEU A 96 18.03 25.28 11.78
C LEU A 96 16.57 24.81 11.80
N LEU A 97 16.19 23.94 12.73
CA LEU A 97 14.81 23.46 12.86
C LEU A 97 13.83 24.58 13.23
N ARG A 98 14.29 25.58 14.00
CA ARG A 98 13.49 26.78 14.32
C ARG A 98 13.20 27.59 13.05
N VAL A 99 14.21 27.85 12.23
CA VAL A 99 14.05 28.59 10.96
C VAL A 99 13.09 27.84 10.03
N ILE A 100 13.26 26.53 9.86
CA ILE A 100 12.35 25.70 9.06
C ILE A 100 10.91 25.79 9.58
N ARG A 101 10.73 25.72 10.89
CA ARG A 101 9.41 25.85 11.52
C ARG A 101 8.77 27.21 11.25
N GLU A 102 9.55 28.28 11.39
CA GLU A 102 9.05 29.65 11.14
C GLU A 102 8.63 29.84 9.67
N GLU A 103 9.42 29.34 8.73
CA GLU A 103 9.10 29.40 7.30
C GLU A 103 7.83 28.59 6.97
N ILE A 104 7.69 27.38 7.53
CA ILE A 104 6.50 26.55 7.32
C ILE A 104 5.26 27.20 7.93
N LEU A 105 5.37 27.77 9.15
CA LEU A 105 4.25 28.46 9.80
C LEU A 105 3.80 29.70 9.01
N ALA A 106 4.73 30.46 8.46
CA ALA A 106 4.40 31.61 7.63
C ALA A 106 3.65 31.19 6.34
N ILE A 107 4.02 30.06 5.73
CA ILE A 107 3.31 29.48 4.59
C ILE A 107 1.93 28.97 5.01
N ALA A 108 1.85 28.28 6.16
CA ALA A 108 0.59 27.77 6.68
C ALA A 108 -0.40 28.91 7.02
N GLU A 109 0.07 30.01 7.58
CA GLU A 109 -0.76 31.18 7.87
C GLU A 109 -1.30 31.84 6.57
N LYS A 110 -0.46 31.88 5.54
CA LYS A 110 -0.84 32.53 4.26
C LYS A 110 -1.75 31.69 3.39
N TYR A 111 -1.57 30.36 3.37
CA TYR A 111 -2.22 29.44 2.44
C TYR A 111 -3.00 28.32 3.13
N GLY A 112 -2.97 28.24 4.47
CA GLY A 112 -3.70 27.22 5.21
C GLY A 112 -5.20 27.41 5.07
N ASP A 113 -5.90 26.32 4.87
CA ASP A 113 -7.36 26.24 4.93
C ASP A 113 -7.79 25.29 6.05
N ASP A 114 -9.04 25.38 6.45
CA ASP A 114 -9.60 24.50 7.47
C ASP A 114 -9.61 23.05 6.99
N ARG A 115 -9.42 22.12 7.93
CA ARG A 115 -9.48 20.70 7.65
C ARG A 115 -10.86 20.33 7.08
N LYS A 116 -10.88 19.76 5.87
CA LYS A 116 -12.11 19.34 5.16
C LYS A 116 -12.72 18.05 5.70
N THR A 117 -11.95 17.27 6.48
CA THR A 117 -12.39 16.01 7.09
C THR A 117 -12.50 16.16 8.59
N SER A 118 -13.53 15.57 9.21
CA SER A 118 -13.64 15.46 10.66
C SER A 118 -12.87 14.24 11.18
N ILE A 119 -12.34 14.35 12.40
CA ILE A 119 -11.83 13.20 13.14
C ILE A 119 -13.03 12.64 13.94
N GLY A 120 -13.51 11.47 13.54
CA GLY A 120 -14.53 10.73 14.26
C GLY A 120 -13.92 9.49 14.91
N TYR A 121 -14.65 8.89 15.85
CA TYR A 121 -14.34 7.53 16.28
C TYR A 121 -14.70 6.59 15.15
N ASP A 122 -13.81 5.66 14.85
CA ASP A 122 -14.09 4.57 13.90
C ASP A 122 -15.14 3.65 14.55
N VAL A 123 -16.42 3.92 14.24
CA VAL A 123 -17.55 3.16 14.77
C VAL A 123 -17.77 1.87 13.96
N TYR A 124 -17.15 1.78 12.78
CA TYR A 124 -17.30 0.65 11.88
C TYR A 124 -15.93 0.26 11.31
N ASP A 125 -15.42 -0.83 11.83
CA ASP A 125 -14.40 -1.62 11.13
C ASP A 125 -15.10 -2.24 9.91
N ILE A 126 -15.17 -1.48 8.80
CA ILE A 126 -15.80 -1.95 7.55
C ILE A 126 -14.92 -3.08 7.03
N SER A 127 -15.36 -4.30 7.28
CA SER A 127 -14.72 -5.47 6.69
C SER A 127 -15.01 -5.53 5.18
N THR A 128 -14.14 -6.17 4.42
CA THR A 128 -14.38 -6.42 2.99
C THR A 128 -15.72 -7.16 2.78
N GLU A 129 -16.16 -7.93 3.76
CA GLU A 129 -17.44 -8.64 3.77
C GLU A 129 -18.65 -7.68 3.78
N ASP A 130 -18.55 -6.52 4.44
CA ASP A 130 -19.63 -5.53 4.53
C ASP A 130 -19.88 -4.82 3.19
N LEU A 131 -18.89 -4.82 2.29
CA LEU A 131 -19.01 -4.25 0.93
C LEU A 131 -19.67 -5.21 -0.06
N ILE A 132 -19.82 -6.49 0.29
CA ILE A 132 -20.41 -7.50 -0.58
C ILE A 132 -21.93 -7.51 -0.37
N PRO A 133 -22.75 -7.38 -1.43
CA PRO A 133 -24.18 -7.41 -1.30
C PRO A 133 -24.68 -8.78 -0.83
N ARG A 134 -25.69 -8.77 0.05
CA ARG A 134 -26.35 -10.00 0.54
C ARG A 134 -27.39 -10.43 -0.46
N GLU A 135 -27.07 -11.42 -1.27
CA GLU A 135 -27.93 -11.93 -2.32
C GLU A 135 -28.13 -13.44 -2.21
N ASN A 136 -29.31 -13.89 -2.65
CA ASN A 136 -29.53 -15.31 -2.82
C ASN A 136 -28.75 -15.81 -4.04
N THR A 137 -28.05 -16.90 -3.86
CA THR A 137 -27.15 -17.44 -4.87
C THR A 137 -27.28 -18.96 -4.99
N VAL A 138 -27.03 -19.47 -6.18
CA VAL A 138 -26.98 -20.90 -6.47
C VAL A 138 -25.53 -21.29 -6.69
N ILE A 139 -25.10 -22.28 -5.95
CA ILE A 139 -23.79 -22.92 -6.10
C ILE A 139 -24.01 -24.23 -6.84
N THR A 140 -23.27 -24.46 -7.91
CA THR A 140 -23.23 -25.75 -8.61
C THR A 140 -21.82 -26.31 -8.56
N MET A 141 -21.71 -27.58 -8.25
CA MET A 141 -20.43 -28.30 -8.24
C MET A 141 -20.60 -29.61 -9.05
N THR A 142 -19.59 -29.93 -9.84
CA THR A 142 -19.54 -31.17 -10.61
C THR A 142 -18.76 -32.25 -9.89
N LYS A 143 -18.92 -33.50 -10.30
CA LYS A 143 -18.20 -34.67 -9.78
C LYS A 143 -16.68 -34.53 -9.89
N LEU A 144 -16.19 -33.93 -10.95
CA LEU A 144 -14.75 -33.64 -11.14
C LEU A 144 -14.27 -32.41 -10.37
N GLY A 145 -15.13 -31.77 -9.55
CA GLY A 145 -14.76 -30.67 -8.66
C GLY A 145 -14.72 -29.29 -9.33
N TYR A 146 -15.46 -29.07 -10.43
CA TYR A 146 -15.67 -27.72 -10.95
C TYR A 146 -16.82 -27.07 -10.19
N ILE A 147 -16.59 -25.87 -9.65
CA ILE A 147 -17.57 -25.13 -8.85
C ILE A 147 -17.77 -23.72 -9.40
N LYS A 148 -18.98 -23.22 -9.29
CA LYS A 148 -19.32 -21.82 -9.59
C LYS A 148 -20.49 -21.32 -8.78
N ARG A 149 -20.59 -20.00 -8.69
CA ARG A 149 -21.72 -19.28 -8.09
C ARG A 149 -22.50 -18.55 -9.18
N MET A 150 -23.81 -18.52 -9.05
CA MET A 150 -24.72 -17.76 -9.92
C MET A 150 -25.81 -17.10 -9.08
N THR A 151 -26.34 -15.97 -9.56
CA THR A 151 -27.53 -15.36 -8.97
C THR A 151 -28.75 -16.21 -9.25
N VAL A 152 -29.73 -16.20 -8.36
CA VAL A 152 -30.99 -16.97 -8.50
C VAL A 152 -31.77 -16.58 -9.75
N ASP A 153 -31.64 -15.34 -10.23
CA ASP A 153 -32.30 -14.85 -11.44
C ASP A 153 -31.96 -15.64 -12.71
N ASN A 154 -30.86 -16.35 -12.71
CA ASN A 154 -30.48 -17.25 -13.80
C ASN A 154 -31.30 -18.53 -13.86
N PHE A 155 -32.09 -18.86 -12.81
CA PHE A 155 -32.91 -20.04 -12.69
C PHE A 155 -34.40 -19.66 -12.67
N ARG A 156 -34.91 -19.18 -13.80
CA ARG A 156 -36.31 -18.81 -13.90
C ARG A 156 -37.20 -20.06 -14.03
N SER A 157 -38.35 -20.06 -13.33
CA SER A 157 -39.38 -21.06 -13.47
C SER A 157 -39.85 -21.14 -14.92
N GLN A 158 -39.99 -22.35 -15.45
CA GLN A 158 -40.52 -22.62 -16.78
C GLN A 158 -41.94 -23.17 -16.71
N ASN A 159 -42.82 -22.75 -17.66
CA ASN A 159 -44.12 -23.26 -17.81
C ASN A 159 -44.13 -24.69 -18.44
N ARG A 160 -45.30 -25.37 -18.44
CA ARG A 160 -45.47 -26.67 -19.09
C ARG A 160 -44.96 -26.64 -20.54
N GLY A 161 -44.09 -27.60 -20.92
CA GLY A 161 -43.48 -27.67 -22.25
C GLY A 161 -42.13 -26.96 -22.38
N GLY A 162 -41.59 -26.38 -21.29
CA GLY A 162 -40.24 -25.83 -21.26
C GLY A 162 -39.16 -26.91 -21.45
N ARG A 163 -38.08 -26.56 -22.18
CA ARG A 163 -36.97 -27.50 -22.50
C ARG A 163 -35.96 -27.71 -21.36
N GLY A 164 -36.24 -27.21 -20.16
CA GLY A 164 -35.29 -27.20 -19.06
C GLY A 164 -34.21 -26.12 -19.21
N ILE A 165 -33.41 -25.91 -18.16
CA ILE A 165 -32.32 -24.94 -18.13
C ILE A 165 -31.02 -25.69 -17.89
N LYS A 166 -30.06 -25.54 -18.81
CA LYS A 166 -28.69 -26.05 -18.59
C LYS A 166 -27.99 -25.18 -17.53
N GLY A 167 -27.75 -25.74 -16.36
CA GLY A 167 -27.17 -25.02 -15.25
C GLY A 167 -25.65 -24.82 -15.33
N MET A 168 -24.96 -25.73 -16.03
CA MET A 168 -23.49 -25.71 -16.13
C MET A 168 -23.03 -26.45 -17.38
N GLN A 169 -21.92 -26.08 -17.96
CA GLN A 169 -21.24 -26.88 -18.97
C GLN A 169 -20.29 -27.85 -18.28
N THR A 170 -20.44 -29.13 -18.57
CA THR A 170 -19.61 -30.20 -18.01
C THR A 170 -18.68 -30.78 -19.07
N LEU A 171 -17.64 -31.50 -18.65
CA LEU A 171 -16.83 -32.36 -19.52
C LEU A 171 -17.64 -33.61 -19.94
N GLU A 172 -17.08 -34.40 -20.84
CA GLU A 172 -17.79 -35.55 -21.44
C GLU A 172 -18.20 -36.60 -20.42
N ASP A 173 -17.35 -36.82 -19.41
CA ASP A 173 -17.58 -37.78 -18.31
C ASP A 173 -17.90 -37.11 -16.97
N ASP A 174 -18.35 -35.82 -16.98
CA ASP A 174 -18.63 -35.07 -15.77
C ASP A 174 -20.12 -34.70 -15.68
N TYR A 175 -20.63 -34.60 -14.47
CA TYR A 175 -22.05 -34.23 -14.23
C TYR A 175 -22.14 -33.34 -12.97
N ILE A 176 -23.25 -32.60 -12.86
CA ILE A 176 -23.53 -31.81 -11.65
C ILE A 176 -23.87 -32.78 -10.52
N GLU A 177 -23.06 -32.81 -9.49
CA GLU A 177 -23.25 -33.61 -8.28
C GLU A 177 -24.01 -32.81 -7.21
N GLU A 178 -23.65 -31.53 -7.03
CA GLU A 178 -24.21 -30.65 -6.01
C GLU A 178 -24.86 -29.41 -6.62
N LEU A 179 -26.06 -29.09 -6.17
CA LEU A 179 -26.77 -27.85 -6.47
C LEU A 179 -27.32 -27.30 -5.16
N LEU A 180 -26.76 -26.22 -4.67
CA LEU A 180 -27.07 -25.65 -3.38
C LEU A 180 -27.64 -24.23 -3.55
N MET A 181 -28.74 -23.94 -2.88
CA MET A 181 -29.27 -22.59 -2.73
C MET A 181 -28.82 -22.03 -1.40
N THR A 182 -28.16 -20.87 -1.43
CA THR A 182 -27.62 -20.23 -0.25
C THR A 182 -27.60 -18.71 -0.43
N THR A 183 -27.01 -17.97 0.52
CA THR A 183 -26.72 -16.54 0.37
C THR A 183 -25.23 -16.30 0.26
N THR A 184 -24.83 -15.19 -0.33
CA THR A 184 -23.42 -14.81 -0.50
C THR A 184 -22.61 -14.89 0.79
N HIS A 185 -23.20 -14.60 1.96
CA HIS A 185 -22.55 -14.54 3.26
C HIS A 185 -22.56 -15.85 4.06
N HIS A 186 -23.24 -16.87 3.58
CA HIS A 186 -23.24 -18.17 4.26
C HIS A 186 -21.90 -18.86 4.09
N TYR A 187 -21.56 -19.69 5.06
CA TYR A 187 -20.41 -20.58 4.98
C TYR A 187 -20.76 -21.82 4.15
N LEU A 188 -19.77 -22.32 3.44
CA LEU A 188 -19.80 -23.62 2.78
C LEU A 188 -18.71 -24.48 3.43
N MET A 189 -19.12 -25.61 3.98
CA MET A 189 -18.24 -26.60 4.60
C MET A 189 -18.02 -27.72 3.60
N PHE A 190 -16.79 -27.91 3.16
CA PHE A 190 -16.39 -28.93 2.19
C PHE A 190 -15.72 -30.08 2.95
N PHE A 191 -16.33 -31.23 2.92
CA PHE A 191 -15.77 -32.45 3.52
C PHE A 191 -15.15 -33.31 2.45
N THR A 192 -14.04 -33.98 2.78
CA THR A 192 -13.26 -34.78 1.84
C THR A 192 -13.25 -36.25 2.23
N ASN A 193 -12.98 -37.10 1.25
CA ASN A 193 -12.83 -38.54 1.44
C ASN A 193 -11.80 -38.91 2.51
N THR A 194 -10.78 -38.05 2.74
CA THR A 194 -9.74 -38.25 3.76
C THR A 194 -10.16 -37.78 5.17
N GLY A 195 -11.44 -37.39 5.35
CA GLY A 195 -11.97 -36.97 6.64
C GLY A 195 -11.59 -35.56 7.06
N ARG A 196 -11.15 -34.70 6.13
CA ARG A 196 -10.86 -33.30 6.37
C ARG A 196 -12.04 -32.42 6.04
N VAL A 197 -12.07 -31.22 6.63
CA VAL A 197 -13.06 -30.18 6.33
C VAL A 197 -12.37 -28.87 6.01
N TYR A 198 -12.86 -28.20 4.97
CA TYR A 198 -12.46 -26.86 4.56
C TYR A 198 -13.66 -25.93 4.65
N ARG A 199 -13.43 -24.64 4.78
CA ARG A 199 -14.50 -23.64 4.90
C ARG A 199 -14.23 -22.46 3.97
N LEU A 200 -15.24 -22.05 3.19
CA LEU A 200 -15.28 -20.82 2.42
C LEU A 200 -16.59 -20.07 2.69
N LYS A 201 -16.60 -18.78 2.47
CA LYS A 201 -17.82 -18.01 2.30
C LYS A 201 -18.33 -18.19 0.87
N ALA A 202 -19.65 -18.21 0.68
CA ALA A 202 -20.21 -18.40 -0.66
C ALA A 202 -19.77 -17.32 -1.65
N TYR A 203 -19.52 -16.08 -1.19
CA TYR A 203 -19.00 -15.01 -2.05
C TYR A 203 -17.55 -15.24 -2.52
N GLU A 204 -16.75 -16.08 -1.83
CA GLU A 204 -15.39 -16.43 -2.26
C GLU A 204 -15.38 -17.35 -3.48
N ILE A 205 -16.51 -17.97 -3.81
CA ILE A 205 -16.65 -18.76 -5.02
C ILE A 205 -16.86 -17.81 -6.21
N PRO A 206 -16.04 -17.91 -7.27
CA PRO A 206 -16.16 -17.06 -8.44
C PRO A 206 -17.54 -17.13 -9.09
N GLU A 207 -18.07 -15.96 -9.41
CA GLU A 207 -19.31 -15.85 -10.19
C GLU A 207 -19.05 -16.20 -11.65
N ALA A 208 -19.92 -16.99 -12.22
CA ALA A 208 -19.80 -17.38 -13.61
C ALA A 208 -21.17 -17.55 -14.28
N GLY A 209 -21.22 -17.26 -15.55
CA GLY A 209 -22.45 -17.36 -16.34
C GLY A 209 -22.98 -18.80 -16.43
N ARG A 210 -24.26 -18.93 -16.82
CA ARG A 210 -24.98 -20.21 -16.87
C ARG A 210 -24.26 -21.29 -17.68
N THR A 211 -23.67 -20.94 -18.81
CA THR A 211 -22.96 -21.87 -19.71
C THR A 211 -21.50 -22.10 -19.37
N ALA A 212 -20.97 -21.38 -18.38
CA ALA A 212 -19.58 -21.54 -17.98
C ALA A 212 -19.35 -22.82 -17.17
N ARG A 213 -18.17 -23.41 -17.26
CA ARG A 213 -17.74 -24.58 -16.49
C ARG A 213 -17.47 -24.26 -15.02
N GLY A 214 -17.13 -23.01 -14.69
CA GLY A 214 -16.67 -22.61 -13.34
C GLY A 214 -15.19 -22.84 -13.14
N THR A 215 -14.78 -22.83 -11.87
CA THR A 215 -13.38 -22.93 -11.42
C THR A 215 -13.15 -24.27 -10.73
N ALA A 216 -12.00 -24.90 -10.95
CA ALA A 216 -11.68 -26.13 -10.23
C ALA A 216 -11.50 -25.83 -8.71
N ILE A 217 -12.14 -26.62 -7.86
CA ILE A 217 -12.15 -26.42 -6.40
C ILE A 217 -10.75 -26.45 -5.79
N ILE A 218 -9.82 -27.15 -6.39
CA ILE A 218 -8.42 -27.19 -5.97
C ILE A 218 -7.71 -25.81 -6.04
N ASN A 219 -8.23 -24.90 -6.85
CA ASN A 219 -7.74 -23.52 -6.92
C ASN A 219 -8.27 -22.64 -5.77
N LEU A 220 -9.33 -23.09 -5.10
CA LEU A 220 -9.96 -22.36 -3.99
C LEU A 220 -9.59 -22.94 -2.62
N LEU A 221 -9.41 -24.28 -2.55
CA LEU A 221 -9.08 -25.03 -1.36
C LEU A 221 -7.69 -25.66 -1.49
N GLN A 222 -6.95 -25.70 -0.39
CA GLN A 222 -5.64 -26.34 -0.34
C GLN A 222 -5.80 -27.87 -0.11
N LEU A 223 -6.37 -28.56 -1.12
CA LEU A 223 -6.55 -29.99 -1.07
C LEU A 223 -5.22 -30.73 -1.16
N MET A 224 -5.12 -31.84 -0.43
CA MET A 224 -3.97 -32.74 -0.50
C MET A 224 -4.04 -33.64 -1.75
N PRO A 225 -2.94 -34.18 -2.25
CA PRO A 225 -2.97 -35.14 -3.34
C PRO A 225 -3.89 -36.33 -3.08
N GLY A 226 -4.80 -36.63 -4.00
CA GLY A 226 -5.79 -37.70 -3.86
C GLY A 226 -7.01 -37.36 -3.04
N GLU A 227 -7.13 -36.13 -2.54
CA GLU A 227 -8.26 -35.66 -1.76
C GLU A 227 -9.38 -35.19 -2.69
N CYS A 228 -10.60 -35.72 -2.48
CA CYS A 228 -11.79 -35.40 -3.25
C CYS A 228 -12.91 -34.93 -2.31
N ILE A 229 -13.74 -33.99 -2.76
CA ILE A 229 -14.91 -33.53 -2.01
C ILE A 229 -15.98 -34.62 -2.03
N THR A 230 -16.51 -34.99 -0.87
CA THR A 230 -17.57 -35.99 -0.69
C THR A 230 -18.90 -35.39 -0.22
N ALA A 231 -18.85 -34.22 0.44
CA ALA A 231 -20.08 -33.53 0.83
C ALA A 231 -19.84 -32.02 0.95
N VAL A 232 -20.85 -31.24 0.63
CA VAL A 232 -20.88 -29.78 0.79
C VAL A 232 -22.06 -29.37 1.63
N ILE A 233 -21.80 -28.70 2.76
CA ILE A 233 -22.84 -28.28 3.70
C ILE A 233 -22.91 -26.77 3.75
N PRO A 234 -24.01 -26.15 3.29
CA PRO A 234 -24.24 -24.73 3.48
C PRO A 234 -24.63 -24.44 4.93
N LEU A 235 -24.01 -23.45 5.54
CA LEU A 235 -24.22 -23.13 6.94
C LEU A 235 -24.38 -21.62 7.13
N ARG A 236 -25.49 -21.20 7.73
CA ARG A 236 -25.75 -19.80 8.04
C ARG A 236 -24.88 -19.32 9.19
N LYS A 237 -24.87 -20.06 10.30
CA LYS A 237 -24.14 -19.77 11.54
C LYS A 237 -23.76 -21.08 12.23
N PHE A 238 -22.77 -21.01 13.10
CA PHE A 238 -22.37 -22.12 13.95
C PHE A 238 -23.17 -22.07 15.27
N GLU A 239 -24.47 -22.50 15.22
CA GLU A 239 -25.40 -22.41 16.34
C GLU A 239 -25.42 -23.70 17.17
N ASP A 240 -25.81 -23.56 18.44
CA ASP A 240 -26.00 -24.70 19.33
C ASP A 240 -27.20 -25.55 18.88
N GLY A 241 -27.17 -26.82 19.22
CA GLY A 241 -28.26 -27.78 18.90
C GLY A 241 -28.17 -28.41 17.53
N HIS A 242 -27.21 -28.01 16.70
CA HIS A 242 -26.94 -28.63 15.41
C HIS A 242 -25.64 -29.45 15.46
N TYR A 243 -25.67 -30.59 14.79
CA TYR A 243 -24.58 -31.56 14.74
C TYR A 243 -24.30 -31.94 13.29
N LEU A 244 -23.07 -32.30 13.01
CA LEU A 244 -22.67 -33.00 11.80
C LEU A 244 -22.57 -34.49 12.08
N MET A 245 -23.31 -35.27 11.30
CA MET A 245 -23.23 -36.73 11.31
C MET A 245 -22.41 -37.13 10.08
N MET A 246 -21.33 -37.83 10.34
CA MET A 246 -20.38 -38.29 9.34
C MET A 246 -20.42 -39.83 9.30
N ALA A 247 -20.47 -40.38 8.08
CA ALA A 247 -20.45 -41.83 7.88
C ALA A 247 -19.25 -42.23 7.00
N THR A 248 -18.57 -43.31 7.37
CA THR A 248 -17.45 -43.83 6.61
C THR A 248 -17.81 -45.08 5.85
N LYS A 249 -17.01 -45.40 4.85
CA LYS A 249 -17.17 -46.57 3.98
C LYS A 249 -17.19 -47.89 4.76
N ASN A 250 -16.42 -48.00 5.84
CA ASN A 250 -16.38 -49.17 6.68
C ASN A 250 -17.44 -49.19 7.82
N GLY A 251 -18.47 -48.28 7.69
CA GLY A 251 -19.62 -48.29 8.58
C GLY A 251 -19.42 -47.57 9.92
N LEU A 252 -18.34 -46.80 10.08
CA LEU A 252 -18.17 -45.96 11.26
C LEU A 252 -19.00 -44.68 11.15
N VAL A 253 -19.59 -44.26 12.26
CA VAL A 253 -20.39 -43.05 12.33
C VAL A 253 -19.89 -42.16 13.46
N LYS A 254 -19.74 -40.87 13.19
CA LYS A 254 -19.37 -39.84 14.17
C LYS A 254 -20.39 -38.70 14.15
N LYS A 255 -20.85 -38.31 15.33
CA LYS A 255 -21.70 -37.13 15.53
C LYS A 255 -20.91 -36.05 16.29
N THR A 256 -20.78 -34.84 15.71
CA THR A 256 -19.97 -33.75 16.29
C THR A 256 -20.77 -32.43 16.28
N PRO A 257 -20.75 -31.64 17.36
CA PRO A 257 -21.39 -30.34 17.36
C PRO A 257 -20.79 -29.43 16.27
N ILE A 258 -21.64 -28.70 15.56
CA ILE A 258 -21.21 -27.78 14.48
C ILE A 258 -20.22 -26.71 15.00
N LYS A 259 -20.35 -26.27 16.23
CA LYS A 259 -19.47 -25.27 16.84
C LYS A 259 -17.99 -25.64 16.85
N GLU A 260 -17.64 -26.92 16.88
CA GLU A 260 -16.25 -27.36 16.83
C GLU A 260 -15.56 -26.99 15.51
N TYR A 261 -16.35 -26.72 14.48
CA TYR A 261 -15.86 -26.33 13.15
C TYR A 261 -15.91 -24.82 12.90
N ALA A 262 -16.18 -24.00 13.92
CA ALA A 262 -16.25 -22.55 13.77
C ALA A 262 -14.90 -21.93 13.37
N ASN A 263 -13.79 -22.57 13.72
CA ASN A 263 -12.43 -22.07 13.51
C ASN A 263 -11.60 -22.94 12.54
N VAL A 264 -12.19 -23.32 11.41
CA VAL A 264 -11.45 -24.03 10.36
C VAL A 264 -10.47 -23.08 9.67
N ARG A 265 -9.20 -23.46 9.63
CA ARG A 265 -8.13 -22.71 8.94
C ARG A 265 -8.13 -23.00 7.43
N LYS A 266 -7.44 -22.17 6.63
CA LYS A 266 -7.35 -22.33 5.17
C LYS A 266 -6.77 -23.68 4.72
N ASN A 267 -5.88 -24.27 5.52
CA ASN A 267 -5.29 -25.58 5.26
C ASN A 267 -6.18 -26.76 5.71
N GLY A 268 -7.42 -26.49 6.10
CA GLY A 268 -8.38 -27.49 6.56
C GLY A 268 -8.15 -27.96 8.00
N LEU A 269 -9.13 -28.71 8.50
CA LEU A 269 -9.13 -29.33 9.83
C LEU A 269 -9.51 -30.80 9.68
N ALA A 270 -8.94 -31.70 10.47
CA ALA A 270 -9.41 -33.07 10.54
C ALA A 270 -10.79 -33.12 11.22
N ALA A 271 -11.83 -33.43 10.45
CA ALA A 271 -13.21 -33.58 10.94
C ALA A 271 -13.44 -34.93 11.60
N ILE A 272 -12.85 -35.98 11.03
CA ILE A 272 -12.87 -37.33 11.53
C ILE A 272 -11.52 -37.98 11.27
N THR A 273 -11.00 -38.72 12.23
CA THR A 273 -9.81 -39.56 12.05
C THR A 273 -10.25 -40.91 11.50
N LEU A 274 -9.86 -41.20 10.27
CA LEU A 274 -10.18 -42.44 9.59
C LEU A 274 -9.19 -43.54 10.00
N ARG A 275 -9.64 -44.78 9.90
CA ARG A 275 -8.77 -45.98 10.01
C ARG A 275 -8.07 -46.21 8.66
N ASP A 276 -7.08 -47.07 8.64
CA ASP A 276 -6.43 -47.49 7.41
C ASP A 276 -7.47 -48.08 6.44
N ASP A 277 -7.38 -47.71 5.17
CA ASP A 277 -8.30 -48.11 4.08
C ASP A 277 -9.77 -47.70 4.24
N ASP A 278 -10.07 -46.72 5.12
CA ASP A 278 -11.42 -46.15 5.26
C ASP A 278 -11.52 -44.79 4.60
N GLU A 279 -12.72 -44.45 4.16
CA GLU A 279 -13.02 -43.17 3.51
C GLU A 279 -14.29 -42.57 4.09
N LEU A 280 -14.32 -41.24 4.23
CA LEU A 280 -15.56 -40.51 4.54
C LEU A 280 -16.43 -40.48 3.30
N ILE A 281 -17.64 -40.99 3.37
CA ILE A 281 -18.56 -41.09 2.21
C ILE A 281 -19.69 -40.06 2.24
N GLU A 282 -20.16 -39.68 3.44
CA GLU A 282 -21.29 -38.77 3.55
C GLU A 282 -21.24 -37.95 4.83
N VAL A 283 -21.74 -36.71 4.76
CA VAL A 283 -21.93 -35.81 5.91
C VAL A 283 -23.30 -35.13 5.82
N LYS A 284 -24.05 -35.18 6.90
CA LYS A 284 -25.38 -34.52 7.01
C LYS A 284 -25.49 -33.70 8.28
N ILE A 285 -26.25 -32.61 8.22
CA ILE A 285 -26.65 -31.87 9.41
C ILE A 285 -27.79 -32.62 10.10
N THR A 286 -27.69 -32.72 11.43
CA THR A 286 -28.78 -33.26 12.28
C THR A 286 -29.02 -32.31 13.45
N GLU A 287 -30.22 -32.36 14.00
CA GLU A 287 -30.62 -31.63 15.20
C GLU A 287 -30.62 -32.55 16.42
N VAL A 288 -30.85 -31.96 17.61
CA VAL A 288 -31.05 -32.74 18.85
C VAL A 288 -32.28 -33.61 18.69
N GLY A 289 -32.17 -34.91 18.93
CA GLY A 289 -33.26 -35.87 18.81
C GLY A 289 -33.61 -36.34 17.38
N GLY A 290 -32.84 -35.81 16.36
CA GLY A 290 -32.98 -36.29 14.97
C GLY A 290 -32.57 -37.77 14.85
N GLN A 291 -33.32 -38.53 14.04
CA GLN A 291 -33.03 -39.90 13.68
C GLN A 291 -32.42 -39.98 12.29
N ALA A 292 -31.44 -40.88 12.12
CA ALA A 292 -30.82 -41.14 10.84
C ALA A 292 -30.95 -42.62 10.50
N VAL A 293 -31.29 -42.90 9.26
CA VAL A 293 -31.31 -44.28 8.74
C VAL A 293 -30.10 -44.40 7.81
N LEU A 294 -29.30 -45.41 8.09
CA LEU A 294 -28.12 -45.77 7.29
C LEU A 294 -28.48 -47.05 6.54
N GLY A 295 -28.40 -47.03 5.21
CA GLY A 295 -28.68 -48.17 4.34
C GLY A 295 -27.43 -48.63 3.62
#